data_4ac9764b78b9dac0a238875c8c187e84
#
_entry.id   4ac9764b78b9dac0a238875c8c187e84
#
_cell.length_a   1.000
_cell.length_b   1.000
_cell.length_c   1.000
_cell.angle_alpha   90.00
_cell.angle_beta   90.00
_cell.angle_gamma   90.00
#
_symmetry.space_group_name_H-M   'P 1'
#
loop_
_entity.id
_entity.type
_entity.pdbx_description
1 polymer ?
#
loop_
_entity_poly.entity_id
_entity_poly.type
_entity_poly.pdbx_seq_one_letter_code
_entity_poly.pdbx_strand_id
1 'polypeptide(L)'
;MLRLPTFSQLKKLSEFLSKKEKIALFILGVCFVGSGFFLVRTGYLSLTRQVPSQGGQIVEGMTGSPRFLNPVYAQANDADRDLVELLYEKLLNLADNFQIEEDGKVFEISLKKNLRWSDGTLVSADDVVFTIKTLQDPKYKSPVRANWVGVALEKVSENKVRFSLQEPYAPFIERITVKIIPKHIWGEITPENFPLSPYNLKPVGSG
;
A
#
# COMPACT_ATOMS: atom_id res chain seq x y z
N MET A 1 -9.05 -61.70 11.23
CA MET A 1 -9.80 -60.46 11.58
C MET A 1 -9.96 -60.42 13.09
N LEU A 2 -9.23 -59.55 13.79
CA LEU A 2 -9.41 -59.33 15.23
C LEU A 2 -10.76 -58.64 15.44
N ARG A 3 -11.71 -59.32 16.08
CA ARG A 3 -12.99 -58.71 16.47
C ARG A 3 -12.75 -57.82 17.69
N LEU A 4 -13.07 -56.57 17.58
CA LEU A 4 -13.04 -55.65 18.71
C LEU A 4 -14.02 -56.10 19.79
N PRO A 5 -13.65 -56.06 21.10
CA PRO A 5 -14.52 -56.46 22.17
C PRO A 5 -15.78 -55.60 22.25
N THR A 6 -16.92 -56.23 22.48
CA THR A 6 -18.19 -55.52 22.66
C THR A 6 -18.24 -54.79 24.00
N PHE A 7 -19.05 -53.74 24.09
CA PHE A 7 -19.17 -52.88 25.29
C PHE A 7 -19.53 -53.70 26.56
N SER A 8 -20.29 -54.78 26.40
CA SER A 8 -20.63 -55.71 27.49
C SER A 8 -19.44 -56.52 27.99
N GLN A 9 -18.48 -56.85 27.11
CA GLN A 9 -17.23 -57.55 27.47
C GLN A 9 -16.27 -56.62 28.20
N LEU A 10 -16.21 -55.34 27.81
CA LEU A 10 -15.41 -54.31 28.50
C LEU A 10 -15.92 -54.05 29.94
N LYS A 11 -17.24 -54.10 30.16
CA LYS A 11 -17.83 -53.89 31.49
C LYS A 11 -17.49 -55.05 32.44
N LYS A 12 -17.47 -56.30 31.94
CA LYS A 12 -17.04 -57.44 32.73
C LYS A 12 -15.55 -57.42 33.08
N LEU A 13 -14.70 -56.93 32.19
CA LEU A 13 -13.27 -56.76 32.43
C LEU A 13 -13.00 -55.85 33.64
N SER A 14 -13.83 -54.82 33.79
CA SER A 14 -13.68 -53.88 34.91
C SER A 14 -13.96 -54.51 36.29
N GLU A 15 -14.70 -55.60 36.35
CA GLU A 15 -14.99 -56.33 37.63
C GLU A 15 -13.80 -57.14 38.12
N PHE A 16 -12.93 -57.63 37.25
CA PHE A 16 -11.73 -58.41 37.57
C PHE A 16 -10.51 -57.57 37.92
N LEU A 17 -10.54 -56.27 37.65
CA LEU A 17 -9.41 -55.37 37.89
C LEU A 17 -9.41 -54.82 39.32
N SER A 18 -8.25 -54.84 39.96
CA SER A 18 -8.01 -54.19 41.24
C SER A 18 -8.14 -52.66 41.14
N LYS A 19 -8.37 -52.00 42.29
CA LYS A 19 -8.46 -50.55 42.33
C LYS A 19 -7.24 -49.86 41.71
N LYS A 20 -6.04 -50.39 41.92
CA LYS A 20 -4.79 -49.86 41.36
C LYS A 20 -4.71 -49.99 39.84
N GLU A 21 -5.18 -51.09 39.29
CA GLU A 21 -5.21 -51.34 37.85
C GLU A 21 -6.24 -50.45 37.13
N LYS A 22 -7.39 -50.19 37.76
CA LYS A 22 -8.38 -49.22 37.25
C LYS A 22 -7.82 -47.82 37.15
N ILE A 23 -7.09 -47.37 38.19
CA ILE A 23 -6.43 -46.09 38.18
C ILE A 23 -5.35 -46.01 37.11
N ALA A 24 -4.54 -47.06 36.99
CA ALA A 24 -3.50 -47.12 35.94
C ALA A 24 -4.10 -47.07 34.53
N LEU A 25 -5.18 -47.81 34.26
CA LEU A 25 -5.90 -47.77 32.99
C LEU A 25 -6.52 -46.40 32.70
N PHE A 26 -7.06 -45.76 33.72
CA PHE A 26 -7.60 -44.37 33.58
C PHE A 26 -6.51 -43.39 33.21
N ILE A 27 -5.37 -43.44 33.92
CA ILE A 27 -4.20 -42.57 33.61
C ILE A 27 -3.70 -42.82 32.19
N LEU A 28 -3.60 -44.10 31.79
CA LEU A 28 -3.15 -44.48 30.46
C LEU A 28 -4.10 -43.97 29.36
N GLY A 29 -5.42 -44.04 29.62
CA GLY A 29 -6.45 -43.49 28.75
C GLY A 29 -6.34 -41.98 28.61
N VAL A 30 -6.12 -41.25 29.71
CA VAL A 30 -5.93 -39.80 29.71
C VAL A 30 -4.66 -39.43 28.93
N CYS A 31 -3.55 -40.15 29.16
CA CYS A 31 -2.31 -39.96 28.43
C CYS A 31 -2.48 -40.21 26.92
N PHE A 32 -3.22 -41.25 26.56
CA PHE A 32 -3.49 -41.59 25.16
C PHE A 32 -4.30 -40.50 24.45
N VAL A 33 -5.38 -40.02 25.09
CA VAL A 33 -6.20 -38.92 24.55
C VAL A 33 -5.39 -37.61 24.47
N GLY A 34 -4.62 -37.30 25.52
CA GLY A 34 -3.76 -36.14 25.55
C GLY A 34 -2.67 -36.15 24.46
N SER A 35 -2.05 -37.33 24.26
CA SER A 35 -1.07 -37.53 23.18
C SER A 35 -1.72 -37.36 21.78
N GLY A 36 -2.90 -37.94 21.59
CA GLY A 36 -3.65 -37.82 20.35
C GLY A 36 -3.98 -36.36 20.03
N PHE A 37 -4.48 -35.63 21.02
CA PHE A 37 -4.77 -34.19 20.89
C PHE A 37 -3.49 -33.37 20.57
N PHE A 38 -2.39 -33.67 21.23
CA PHE A 38 -1.11 -33.03 20.98
C PHE A 38 -0.61 -33.25 19.54
N LEU A 39 -0.68 -34.51 19.07
CA LEU A 39 -0.29 -34.84 17.69
C LEU A 39 -1.16 -34.15 16.65
N VAL A 40 -2.49 -34.15 16.85
CA VAL A 40 -3.42 -33.46 15.94
C VAL A 40 -3.13 -31.94 15.92
N ARG A 41 -2.92 -31.32 17.09
CA ARG A 41 -2.59 -29.91 17.19
C ARG A 41 -1.27 -29.59 16.50
N THR A 42 -0.24 -30.41 16.74
CA THR A 42 1.08 -30.20 16.12
C THR A 42 1.02 -30.38 14.61
N GLY A 43 0.32 -31.42 14.14
CA GLY A 43 0.08 -31.64 12.70
C GLY A 43 -0.68 -30.49 12.06
N TYR A 44 -1.74 -30.00 12.71
CA TYR A 44 -2.49 -28.84 12.23
C TYR A 44 -1.60 -27.61 12.11
N LEU A 45 -0.80 -27.28 13.16
CA LEU A 45 0.08 -26.13 13.16
C LEU A 45 1.23 -26.25 12.14
N SER A 46 1.71 -27.47 11.86
CA SER A 46 2.77 -27.68 10.86
C SER A 46 2.27 -27.62 9.42
N LEU A 47 1.00 -27.95 9.19
CA LEU A 47 0.36 -27.91 7.86
C LEU A 47 -0.29 -26.56 7.55
N THR A 48 -0.60 -25.75 8.57
CA THR A 48 -1.16 -24.42 8.40
C THR A 48 -0.06 -23.36 8.37
N ARG A 49 0.10 -22.68 7.24
CA ARG A 49 0.89 -21.45 7.14
C ARG A 49 0.00 -20.26 7.41
N GLN A 50 0.46 -19.36 8.28
CA GLN A 50 -0.13 -18.02 8.34
C GLN A 50 0.24 -17.28 7.05
N VAL A 51 -0.74 -17.03 6.22
CA VAL A 51 -0.59 -16.19 5.04
C VAL A 51 -1.14 -14.80 5.38
N PRO A 52 -0.47 -13.72 4.93
CA PRO A 52 -1.04 -12.38 5.07
C PRO A 52 -2.40 -12.34 4.36
N SER A 53 -3.43 -11.91 5.06
CA SER A 53 -4.74 -11.65 4.45
C SER A 53 -4.85 -10.16 4.14
N GLN A 54 -5.56 -9.84 3.06
CA GLN A 54 -5.88 -8.46 2.75
C GLN A 54 -6.90 -7.92 3.79
N GLY A 55 -6.68 -6.69 4.20
CA GLY A 55 -7.52 -6.02 5.19
C GLY A 55 -6.90 -6.01 6.59
N GLY A 56 -7.62 -5.42 7.52
CA GLY A 56 -7.19 -5.15 8.87
C GLY A 56 -7.23 -3.65 9.18
N GLN A 57 -7.00 -3.29 10.43
CA GLN A 57 -6.93 -1.90 10.88
C GLN A 57 -5.61 -1.70 11.60
N ILE A 58 -4.87 -0.69 11.16
CA ILE A 58 -3.67 -0.21 11.84
C ILE A 58 -4.00 1.16 12.41
N VAL A 59 -3.69 1.38 13.69
CA VAL A 59 -3.81 2.69 14.34
C VAL A 59 -2.41 3.16 14.66
N GLU A 60 -2.00 4.23 14.00
CA GLU A 60 -0.70 4.86 14.21
C GLU A 60 -0.90 6.25 14.80
N GLY A 61 -0.13 6.58 15.84
CA GLY A 61 -0.12 7.90 16.43
C GLY A 61 0.97 8.76 15.79
N MET A 62 0.58 9.96 15.32
CA MET A 62 1.56 10.93 14.81
C MET A 62 1.50 12.22 15.61
N THR A 63 2.61 12.95 15.68
CA THR A 63 2.69 14.26 16.29
C THR A 63 2.38 15.34 15.26
N GLY A 64 1.61 16.36 15.68
CA GLY A 64 1.23 17.48 14.81
C GLY A 64 -0.19 17.36 14.26
N SER A 65 -0.55 18.28 13.41
CA SER A 65 -1.85 18.33 12.72
C SER A 65 -1.64 18.54 11.23
N PRO A 66 -2.33 17.78 10.38
CA PRO A 66 -2.23 17.96 8.94
C PRO A 66 -2.83 19.33 8.53
N ARG A 67 -2.16 19.97 7.58
CA ARG A 67 -2.57 21.24 6.99
C ARG A 67 -2.81 21.13 5.50
N PHE A 68 -1.92 20.41 4.80
CA PHE A 68 -1.91 20.28 3.35
C PHE A 68 -1.68 18.81 2.96
N LEU A 69 -2.76 18.05 2.87
CA LEU A 69 -2.73 16.71 2.29
C LEU A 69 -2.67 16.80 0.75
N ASN A 70 -1.69 17.58 0.27
CA ASN A 70 -1.50 17.94 -1.12
C ASN A 70 0.00 17.90 -1.45
N PRO A 71 0.44 17.07 -2.40
CA PRO A 71 1.84 16.94 -2.79
C PRO A 71 2.54 18.26 -3.14
N VAL A 72 1.81 19.28 -3.57
CA VAL A 72 2.38 20.60 -3.93
C VAL A 72 2.96 21.32 -2.71
N TYR A 73 2.40 21.10 -1.50
CA TYR A 73 2.77 21.80 -0.27
C TYR A 73 3.31 20.92 0.85
N ALA A 74 3.08 19.61 0.80
CA ALA A 74 3.33 18.66 1.90
C ALA A 74 4.77 18.63 2.42
N GLN A 75 5.74 19.14 1.65
CA GLN A 75 7.16 19.14 2.03
C GLN A 75 7.48 20.04 3.23
N ALA A 76 6.57 20.93 3.61
CA ALA A 76 6.81 21.91 4.68
C ALA A 76 6.49 21.39 6.09
N ASN A 77 5.79 20.26 6.21
CA ASN A 77 5.33 19.68 7.49
C ASN A 77 5.47 18.16 7.46
N ASP A 78 6.03 17.56 8.50
CA ASP A 78 6.26 16.12 8.58
C ASP A 78 4.93 15.33 8.55
N ALA A 79 3.91 15.78 9.31
CA ALA A 79 2.60 15.13 9.30
C ALA A 79 1.93 15.16 7.92
N ASP A 80 2.06 16.27 7.18
CA ASP A 80 1.52 16.37 5.81
C ASP A 80 2.27 15.43 4.86
N ARG A 81 3.60 15.39 4.97
CA ARG A 81 4.43 14.53 4.13
C ARG A 81 4.12 13.06 4.34
N ASP A 82 4.04 12.60 5.59
CA ASP A 82 3.77 11.20 5.93
C ASP A 82 2.39 10.76 5.45
N LEU A 83 1.37 11.61 5.63
CA LEU A 83 0.02 11.32 5.12
C LEU A 83 -0.04 11.34 3.59
N VAL A 84 0.67 12.26 2.94
CA VAL A 84 0.75 12.30 1.47
C VAL A 84 1.47 11.06 0.92
N GLU A 85 2.43 10.48 1.66
CA GLU A 85 3.04 9.18 1.27
C GLU A 85 2.01 8.05 1.21
N LEU A 86 1.00 8.05 2.07
CA LEU A 86 -0.06 7.04 2.09
C LEU A 86 -1.18 7.31 1.07
N LEU A 87 -1.42 8.58 0.74
CA LEU A 87 -2.58 8.99 -0.06
C LEU A 87 -2.29 9.03 -1.57
N TYR A 88 -1.04 9.24 -1.95
CA TYR A 88 -0.66 9.45 -3.34
C TYR A 88 0.51 8.56 -3.75
N GLU A 89 0.34 7.85 -4.85
CA GLU A 89 1.41 7.08 -5.47
C GLU A 89 2.43 7.99 -6.17
N LYS A 90 3.68 7.55 -6.18
CA LYS A 90 4.75 8.17 -6.96
C LYS A 90 4.53 7.97 -8.45
N LEU A 91 4.84 8.96 -9.28
CA LEU A 91 4.65 8.87 -10.72
C LEU A 91 5.29 7.61 -11.34
N LEU A 92 6.46 7.20 -10.89
CA LEU A 92 7.12 5.97 -11.36
C LEU A 92 6.34 4.70 -10.97
N ASN A 93 5.64 4.69 -9.83
CA ASN A 93 4.80 3.54 -9.45
C ASN A 93 3.54 3.43 -10.33
N LEU A 94 3.08 4.57 -10.85
CA LEU A 94 1.95 4.63 -11.79
C LEU A 94 2.37 4.29 -13.22
N ALA A 95 3.68 4.20 -13.49
CA ALA A 95 4.21 3.89 -14.81
C ALA A 95 4.08 2.40 -15.14
N ASP A 96 3.71 2.11 -16.38
CA ASP A 96 3.80 0.81 -17.03
C ASP A 96 5.15 0.64 -17.74
N ASN A 97 5.64 1.73 -18.36
CA ASN A 97 6.92 1.77 -19.03
C ASN A 97 7.62 3.11 -18.79
N PHE A 98 8.93 3.04 -18.65
CA PHE A 98 9.82 4.16 -18.45
C PHE A 98 11.04 4.02 -19.36
N GLN A 99 11.33 5.05 -20.14
CA GLN A 99 12.45 5.06 -21.08
C GLN A 99 13.28 6.33 -20.90
N ILE A 100 14.58 6.17 -21.02
CA ILE A 100 15.55 7.28 -21.01
C ILE A 100 16.18 7.34 -22.39
N GLU A 101 16.14 8.50 -23.02
CA GLU A 101 16.64 8.76 -24.35
C GLU A 101 17.63 9.92 -24.34
N GLU A 102 18.32 10.14 -25.44
CA GLU A 102 19.25 11.24 -25.64
C GLU A 102 20.26 11.42 -24.50
N ASP A 103 20.94 10.32 -24.14
CA ASP A 103 21.96 10.29 -23.08
C ASP A 103 21.50 10.87 -21.73
N GLY A 104 20.21 10.73 -21.39
CA GLY A 104 19.65 11.22 -20.13
C GLY A 104 19.08 12.63 -20.18
N LYS A 105 18.77 13.16 -21.35
CA LYS A 105 18.04 14.41 -21.52
C LYS A 105 16.54 14.22 -21.65
N VAL A 106 16.09 13.10 -22.22
CA VAL A 106 14.69 12.83 -22.47
C VAL A 106 14.22 11.63 -21.66
N PHE A 107 13.09 11.78 -20.98
CA PHE A 107 12.47 10.75 -20.15
C PHE A 107 11.02 10.57 -20.57
N GLU A 108 10.69 9.41 -21.10
CA GLU A 108 9.32 9.05 -21.48
C GLU A 108 8.68 8.15 -20.43
N ILE A 109 7.49 8.48 -20.00
CA ILE A 109 6.72 7.73 -19.01
C ILE A 109 5.37 7.38 -19.62
N SER A 110 5.09 6.08 -19.70
CA SER A 110 3.76 5.60 -20.04
C SER A 110 3.04 5.11 -18.79
N LEU A 111 1.89 5.68 -18.48
CA LEU A 111 1.08 5.31 -17.33
C LEU A 111 0.40 3.96 -17.55
N LYS A 112 0.21 3.20 -16.50
CA LYS A 112 -0.62 1.97 -16.49
C LYS A 112 -2.03 2.30 -16.93
N LYS A 113 -2.67 1.35 -17.61
CA LYS A 113 -4.07 1.48 -18.02
C LYS A 113 -5.01 1.30 -16.81
N ASN A 114 -6.14 1.97 -16.87
CA ASN A 114 -7.20 1.84 -15.86
C ASN A 114 -6.84 2.31 -14.44
N LEU A 115 -5.78 3.08 -14.27
CA LEU A 115 -5.51 3.75 -12.99
C LEU A 115 -6.66 4.71 -12.65
N ARG A 116 -7.05 4.72 -11.38
CA ARG A 116 -8.14 5.58 -10.91
C ARG A 116 -7.75 6.34 -9.67
N TRP A 117 -8.25 7.54 -9.59
CA TRP A 117 -8.32 8.30 -8.36
C TRP A 117 -9.31 7.65 -7.39
N SER A 118 -9.23 7.99 -6.11
CA SER A 118 -10.13 7.45 -5.07
C SER A 118 -11.61 7.79 -5.28
N ASP A 119 -11.92 8.80 -6.08
CA ASP A 119 -13.28 9.16 -6.52
C ASP A 119 -13.75 8.38 -7.76
N GLY A 120 -12.92 7.51 -8.31
CA GLY A 120 -13.21 6.67 -9.48
C GLY A 120 -12.84 7.27 -10.82
N THR A 121 -12.43 8.54 -10.89
CA THR A 121 -11.97 9.21 -12.12
C THR A 121 -10.68 8.58 -12.62
N LEU A 122 -10.49 8.50 -13.94
CA LEU A 122 -9.26 7.93 -14.51
C LEU A 122 -8.07 8.88 -14.32
N VAL A 123 -6.93 8.31 -13.95
CA VAL A 123 -5.64 9.01 -13.97
C VAL A 123 -5.15 9.10 -15.41
N SER A 124 -4.67 10.26 -15.82
CA SER A 124 -4.22 10.54 -17.17
C SER A 124 -2.92 11.32 -17.24
N ALA A 125 -2.36 11.45 -18.43
CA ALA A 125 -1.21 12.31 -18.70
C ALA A 125 -1.50 13.80 -18.40
N ASP A 126 -2.78 14.21 -18.49
CA ASP A 126 -3.18 15.58 -18.13
C ASP A 126 -2.95 15.89 -16.66
N ASP A 127 -3.13 14.93 -15.75
CA ASP A 127 -2.88 15.09 -14.31
C ASP A 127 -1.38 15.31 -14.05
N VAL A 128 -0.53 14.57 -14.77
CA VAL A 128 0.93 14.74 -14.69
C VAL A 128 1.34 16.12 -15.17
N VAL A 129 0.87 16.51 -16.36
CA VAL A 129 1.18 17.81 -16.95
C VAL A 129 0.70 18.95 -16.05
N PHE A 130 -0.51 18.85 -15.54
CA PHE A 130 -1.09 19.82 -14.62
C PHE A 130 -0.24 19.94 -13.35
N THR A 131 0.11 18.83 -12.73
CA THR A 131 0.91 18.80 -11.50
C THR A 131 2.25 19.52 -11.70
N ILE A 132 3.00 19.14 -12.74
CA ILE A 132 4.32 19.72 -12.97
C ILE A 132 4.23 21.21 -13.30
N LYS A 133 3.26 21.62 -14.10
CA LYS A 133 3.01 23.05 -14.37
C LYS A 133 2.68 23.82 -13.10
N THR A 134 1.87 23.25 -12.21
CA THR A 134 1.56 23.84 -10.90
C THR A 134 2.81 23.97 -10.04
N LEU A 135 3.69 22.98 -10.03
CA LEU A 135 4.96 23.03 -9.31
C LEU A 135 5.93 24.08 -9.88
N GLN A 136 5.91 24.28 -11.18
CA GLN A 136 6.77 25.26 -11.88
C GLN A 136 6.32 26.71 -11.70
N ASP A 137 5.01 26.94 -11.61
CA ASP A 137 4.45 28.30 -11.54
C ASP A 137 4.73 28.93 -10.16
N PRO A 138 5.45 30.08 -10.13
CA PRO A 138 5.78 30.79 -8.89
C PRO A 138 4.56 31.23 -8.09
N LYS A 139 3.40 31.38 -8.72
CA LYS A 139 2.16 31.83 -8.07
C LYS A 139 1.66 30.83 -7.04
N TYR A 140 1.89 29.54 -7.26
CA TYR A 140 1.52 28.49 -6.29
C TYR A 140 2.49 28.37 -5.11
N LYS A 141 3.64 29.02 -5.15
CA LYS A 141 4.62 29.06 -4.04
C LYS A 141 5.03 27.68 -3.52
N SER A 142 5.09 26.67 -4.40
CA SER A 142 5.52 25.32 -4.01
C SER A 142 6.97 25.33 -3.50
N PRO A 143 7.26 24.70 -2.34
CA PRO A 143 8.61 24.61 -1.80
C PRO A 143 9.57 23.81 -2.68
N VAL A 144 9.04 22.94 -3.54
CA VAL A 144 9.85 22.10 -4.44
C VAL A 144 9.97 22.68 -5.86
N ARG A 145 9.49 23.89 -6.09
CA ARG A 145 9.53 24.56 -7.40
C ARG A 145 10.91 24.52 -8.05
N ALA A 146 11.96 24.79 -7.28
CA ALA A 146 13.32 24.82 -7.79
C ALA A 146 13.76 23.55 -8.51
N ASN A 147 13.18 22.40 -8.13
CA ASN A 147 13.48 21.10 -8.74
C ASN A 147 12.94 20.97 -10.18
N TRP A 148 11.96 21.81 -10.56
CA TRP A 148 11.23 21.69 -11.82
C TRP A 148 11.49 22.85 -12.78
N VAL A 149 12.21 23.88 -12.37
CA VAL A 149 12.60 25.00 -13.24
C VAL A 149 13.49 24.49 -14.36
N GLY A 150 13.15 24.85 -15.61
CA GLY A 150 13.91 24.44 -16.80
C GLY A 150 13.60 23.05 -17.33
N VAL A 151 12.70 22.29 -16.69
CA VAL A 151 12.21 21.00 -17.19
C VAL A 151 11.05 21.27 -18.15
N ALA A 152 11.20 20.90 -19.41
CA ALA A 152 10.07 20.89 -20.35
C ALA A 152 9.26 19.61 -20.18
N LEU A 153 7.92 19.72 -20.26
CA LEU A 153 7.02 18.59 -20.18
C LEU A 153 5.93 18.71 -21.23
N GLU A 154 5.73 17.65 -22.00
CA GLU A 154 4.68 17.53 -22.99
C GLU A 154 3.83 16.28 -22.81
N LYS A 155 2.55 16.38 -23.16
CA LYS A 155 1.64 15.24 -23.29
C LYS A 155 1.86 14.62 -24.67
N VAL A 156 2.33 13.38 -24.72
CA VAL A 156 2.51 12.64 -25.98
C VAL A 156 1.22 11.92 -26.38
N SER A 157 0.50 11.35 -25.38
CA SER A 157 -0.81 10.72 -25.56
C SER A 157 -1.62 10.80 -24.26
N GLU A 158 -2.81 10.19 -24.22
CA GLU A 158 -3.67 10.17 -23.02
C GLU A 158 -3.01 9.51 -21.80
N ASN A 159 -2.06 8.62 -22.02
CA ASN A 159 -1.34 7.91 -20.95
C ASN A 159 0.18 8.06 -21.05
N LYS A 160 0.69 8.97 -21.87
CA LYS A 160 2.15 9.12 -22.06
C LYS A 160 2.57 10.57 -21.98
N VAL A 161 3.63 10.80 -21.20
CA VAL A 161 4.28 12.11 -21.05
C VAL A 161 5.76 11.99 -21.39
N ARG A 162 6.34 13.10 -21.84
CA ARG A 162 7.76 13.24 -22.12
C ARG A 162 8.31 14.44 -21.38
N PHE A 163 9.35 14.20 -20.58
CA PHE A 163 10.16 15.23 -19.92
C PHE A 163 11.41 15.47 -20.76
N SER A 164 11.79 16.74 -20.97
CA SER A 164 13.01 17.10 -21.66
C SER A 164 13.82 18.09 -20.80
N LEU A 165 15.08 17.77 -20.62
CA LEU A 165 16.05 18.56 -19.87
C LEU A 165 16.97 19.31 -20.85
N GLN A 166 17.45 20.49 -20.43
CA GLN A 166 18.44 21.24 -21.19
C GLN A 166 19.79 20.50 -21.27
N GLU A 167 20.20 19.91 -20.14
CA GLU A 167 21.42 19.12 -20.01
C GLU A 167 21.13 17.78 -19.32
N PRO A 168 21.94 16.72 -19.61
CA PRO A 168 21.80 15.45 -18.92
C PRO A 168 21.93 15.61 -17.40
N TYR A 169 20.99 15.04 -16.66
CA TYR A 169 21.00 15.14 -15.21
C TYR A 169 20.56 13.81 -14.57
N ALA A 170 21.53 12.95 -14.23
CA ALA A 170 21.26 11.62 -13.69
C ALA A 170 20.34 11.62 -12.46
N PRO A 171 20.44 12.57 -11.49
CA PRO A 171 19.53 12.62 -10.34
C PRO A 171 18.08 12.96 -10.69
N PHE A 172 17.74 13.26 -11.96
CA PHE A 172 16.38 13.56 -12.37
C PHE A 172 15.42 12.38 -12.15
N ILE A 173 15.93 11.15 -12.17
CA ILE A 173 15.14 9.96 -11.83
C ILE A 173 14.51 10.06 -10.44
N GLU A 174 15.23 10.61 -9.47
CA GLU A 174 14.69 10.84 -8.13
C GLU A 174 13.59 11.92 -8.11
N ARG A 175 13.69 12.93 -8.99
CA ARG A 175 12.65 13.96 -9.12
C ARG A 175 11.37 13.43 -9.75
N ILE A 176 11.47 12.46 -10.66
CA ILE A 176 10.32 11.80 -11.30
C ILE A 176 9.51 10.96 -10.30
N THR A 177 10.02 10.73 -9.08
CA THR A 177 9.23 10.13 -7.99
C THR A 177 8.18 11.08 -7.41
N VAL A 178 7.96 12.25 -8.03
CA VAL A 178 6.91 13.20 -7.67
C VAL A 178 5.54 12.52 -7.60
N LYS A 179 4.73 12.98 -6.67
CA LYS A 179 3.33 12.58 -6.56
C LYS A 179 2.45 13.54 -7.33
N ILE A 180 1.50 13.01 -8.09
CA ILE A 180 0.61 13.82 -8.93
C ILE A 180 -0.70 14.13 -8.21
N ILE A 181 -1.37 15.20 -8.64
CA ILE A 181 -2.67 15.64 -8.15
C ILE A 181 -3.72 15.61 -9.27
N PRO A 182 -5.00 15.35 -8.93
CA PRO A 182 -6.07 15.25 -9.93
C PRO A 182 -6.42 16.60 -10.53
N LYS A 183 -6.23 16.74 -11.84
CA LYS A 183 -6.54 17.97 -12.59
C LYS A 183 -8.02 18.36 -12.50
N HIS A 184 -8.92 17.37 -12.50
CA HIS A 184 -10.37 17.62 -12.45
C HIS A 184 -10.83 18.26 -11.12
N ILE A 185 -10.05 18.10 -10.04
CA ILE A 185 -10.30 18.76 -8.75
C ILE A 185 -9.61 20.13 -8.68
N TRP A 186 -8.35 20.17 -9.11
CA TRP A 186 -7.49 21.31 -8.85
C TRP A 186 -7.40 22.31 -10.01
N GLY A 187 -7.79 21.90 -11.22
CA GLY A 187 -7.57 22.69 -12.43
C GLY A 187 -8.34 23.99 -12.52
N GLU A 188 -9.46 24.10 -11.82
CA GLU A 188 -10.28 25.33 -11.79
C GLU A 188 -9.98 26.22 -10.58
N ILE A 189 -9.11 25.77 -9.66
CA ILE A 189 -8.76 26.54 -8.47
C ILE A 189 -7.61 27.47 -8.78
N THR A 190 -7.84 28.77 -8.58
CA THR A 190 -6.80 29.79 -8.81
C THR A 190 -5.64 29.65 -7.82
N PRO A 191 -4.42 30.10 -8.17
CA PRO A 191 -3.26 30.02 -7.27
C PRO A 191 -3.49 30.64 -5.90
N GLU A 192 -4.26 31.73 -5.82
CA GLU A 192 -4.59 32.43 -4.58
C GLU A 192 -5.48 31.58 -3.66
N ASN A 193 -6.40 30.82 -4.25
CA ASN A 193 -7.36 29.96 -3.54
C ASN A 193 -6.82 28.54 -3.29
N PHE A 194 -5.71 28.18 -3.92
CA PHE A 194 -5.15 26.82 -3.83
C PHE A 194 -4.83 26.42 -2.38
N PRO A 195 -4.14 27.23 -1.55
CA PRO A 195 -3.89 26.91 -0.16
C PRO A 195 -5.14 26.96 0.73
N LEU A 196 -6.21 27.62 0.29
CA LEU A 196 -7.47 27.76 1.03
C LEU A 196 -8.49 26.67 0.68
N SER A 197 -8.22 25.87 -0.33
CA SER A 197 -9.12 24.86 -0.82
C SER A 197 -9.42 23.80 0.26
N PRO A 198 -10.69 23.38 0.44
CA PRO A 198 -11.06 22.30 1.34
C PRO A 198 -10.44 20.96 0.94
N TYR A 199 -10.05 20.78 -0.31
CA TYR A 199 -9.36 19.57 -0.80
C TYR A 199 -7.97 19.37 -0.21
N ASN A 200 -7.40 20.41 0.44
CA ASN A 200 -6.17 20.23 1.23
C ASN A 200 -6.37 19.35 2.46
N LEU A 201 -7.62 19.16 2.95
CA LEU A 201 -7.95 18.29 4.07
C LEU A 201 -8.94 17.17 3.70
N LYS A 202 -9.44 17.17 2.47
CA LYS A 202 -10.29 16.12 1.90
C LYS A 202 -9.70 15.65 0.58
N PRO A 203 -8.55 14.97 0.62
CA PRO A 203 -7.79 14.64 -0.56
C PRO A 203 -8.50 13.59 -1.42
N VAL A 204 -8.31 13.70 -2.74
CA VAL A 204 -8.59 12.66 -3.71
C VAL A 204 -7.23 12.09 -4.12
N GLY A 205 -6.92 10.92 -3.63
CA GLY A 205 -5.63 10.27 -3.78
C GLY A 205 -5.59 9.20 -4.87
N SER A 206 -4.40 8.70 -5.16
CA SER A 206 -4.13 7.63 -6.14
C SER A 206 -3.55 6.35 -5.52
N GLY A 207 -3.31 6.39 -4.20
CA GLY A 207 -2.76 5.27 -3.41
C GLY A 207 -3.82 4.43 -2.72
#